data_43940d5f39c10d9623eb37211ad1bcbe
#
_entry.id   43940d5f39c10d9623eb37211ad1bcbe
#
_cell.length_a   1.000
_cell.length_b   1.000
_cell.length_c   1.000
_cell.angle_alpha   90.00
_cell.angle_beta   90.00
_cell.angle_gamma   90.00
#
_symmetry.space_group_name_H-M   'P 1'
#
loop_
_entity.id
_entity.type
_entity.pdbx_description
1 polymer ?
#
loop_
_entity_poly.entity_id
_entity_poly.type
_entity_poly.pdbx_seq_one_letter_code
_entity_poly.pdbx_strand_id
1 'polypeptide(L)'
;MTTLFALLLTVMHPFHVSVSDIKFKEDQKAIQVSTRIFLDDLELALQSYSGDEKLDIMDESKWEFINQTLEKYLLEKVVMKDGKGRNYTLQYVGAEIEEEVMWCYLEVEKVKKLQSVTVTNKILHEVWADQENLVHFRAFDQVKSARLFFGQETEEFSWK
;
A
#
# COMPACT_ATOMS: atom_id res chain seq x y z
N MET A 1 -38.29 -33.22 -4.20
CA MET A 1 -37.30 -32.52 -3.35
C MET A 1 -36.28 -31.85 -4.27
N THR A 2 -36.46 -30.56 -4.50
CA THR A 2 -35.59 -29.77 -5.43
C THR A 2 -34.53 -29.09 -4.54
N THR A 3 -33.29 -29.59 -4.61
CA THR A 3 -32.17 -29.02 -3.89
C THR A 3 -31.74 -27.73 -4.62
N LEU A 4 -32.05 -26.58 -4.02
CA LEU A 4 -31.62 -25.28 -4.47
C LEU A 4 -30.10 -25.13 -4.16
N PHE A 5 -29.26 -25.28 -5.18
CA PHE A 5 -27.85 -25.03 -5.08
C PHE A 5 -27.66 -23.51 -5.08
N ALA A 6 -27.46 -22.91 -3.91
CA ALA A 6 -27.11 -21.52 -3.79
C ALA A 6 -25.67 -21.34 -4.33
N LEU A 7 -25.54 -20.85 -5.55
CA LEU A 7 -24.27 -20.44 -6.12
C LEU A 7 -23.80 -19.18 -5.38
N LEU A 8 -22.87 -19.36 -4.47
CA LEU A 8 -22.17 -18.26 -3.82
C LEU A 8 -21.30 -17.58 -4.90
N LEU A 9 -21.82 -16.52 -5.50
CA LEU A 9 -21.04 -15.64 -6.34
C LEU A 9 -20.11 -14.84 -5.40
N THR A 10 -18.88 -15.30 -5.22
CA THR A 10 -17.81 -14.45 -4.72
C THR A 10 -17.62 -13.34 -5.76
N VAL A 11 -17.93 -12.13 -5.39
CA VAL A 11 -17.62 -10.95 -6.19
C VAL A 11 -16.10 -10.77 -6.11
N MET A 12 -15.37 -11.50 -6.95
CA MET A 12 -13.97 -11.22 -7.20
C MET A 12 -13.94 -9.98 -8.11
N HIS A 13 -13.39 -8.88 -7.60
CA HIS A 13 -13.11 -7.76 -8.48
C HIS A 13 -12.08 -8.20 -9.55
N PRO A 14 -12.28 -7.84 -10.82
CA PRO A 14 -11.50 -8.40 -11.94
C PRO A 14 -10.08 -7.86 -12.04
N PHE A 15 -9.65 -6.98 -11.12
CA PHE A 15 -8.34 -6.31 -11.17
C PHE A 15 -7.69 -6.29 -9.79
N HIS A 16 -6.47 -6.82 -9.69
CA HIS A 16 -5.65 -6.72 -8.51
C HIS A 16 -4.88 -5.41 -8.57
N VAL A 17 -5.33 -4.41 -7.83
CA VAL A 17 -4.78 -3.06 -7.86
C VAL A 17 -4.73 -2.42 -6.49
N SER A 18 -3.63 -1.77 -6.17
CA SER A 18 -3.56 -0.80 -5.09
C SER A 18 -3.30 0.60 -5.65
N VAL A 19 -3.70 1.63 -4.91
CA VAL A 19 -3.44 3.02 -5.30
C VAL A 19 -2.80 3.76 -4.15
N SER A 20 -1.60 4.31 -4.41
CA SER A 20 -0.86 5.14 -3.46
C SER A 20 -0.84 6.58 -3.92
N ASP A 21 -1.43 7.46 -3.13
CA ASP A 21 -1.28 8.91 -3.24
C ASP A 21 -0.15 9.37 -2.33
N ILE A 22 0.94 9.84 -2.92
CA ILE A 22 2.11 10.37 -2.22
C ILE A 22 2.11 11.88 -2.36
N LYS A 23 2.35 12.60 -1.27
CA LYS A 23 2.32 14.07 -1.25
C LYS A 23 3.49 14.63 -0.47
N PHE A 24 4.31 15.45 -1.14
CA PHE A 24 5.31 16.25 -0.44
C PHE A 24 4.65 17.49 0.16
N LYS A 25 4.78 17.63 1.48
CA LYS A 25 4.34 18.77 2.28
C LYS A 25 5.54 19.64 2.60
N GLU A 26 5.77 20.65 1.77
CA GLU A 26 6.96 21.52 1.90
C GLU A 26 6.97 22.29 3.22
N ASP A 27 5.82 22.77 3.67
CA ASP A 27 5.61 23.48 4.95
C ASP A 27 5.92 22.60 6.17
N GLN A 28 5.61 21.31 6.09
CA GLN A 28 5.84 20.32 7.14
C GLN A 28 7.18 19.60 6.99
N LYS A 29 7.85 19.75 5.85
CA LYS A 29 9.06 19.00 5.47
C LYS A 29 8.84 17.49 5.57
N ALA A 30 7.70 17.02 5.09
CA ALA A 30 7.28 15.63 5.17
C ALA A 30 6.82 15.10 3.82
N ILE A 31 6.94 13.79 3.62
CA ILE A 31 6.27 13.07 2.54
C ILE A 31 5.20 12.20 3.19
N GLN A 32 3.95 12.42 2.82
CA GLN A 32 2.80 11.65 3.28
C GLN A 32 2.38 10.68 2.20
N VAL A 33 2.07 9.46 2.60
CA VAL A 33 1.61 8.37 1.73
C VAL A 33 0.27 7.88 2.24
N SER A 34 -0.73 7.86 1.37
CA SER A 34 -2.03 7.24 1.61
C SER A 34 -2.20 6.14 0.57
N THR A 35 -2.29 4.89 1.01
CA THR A 35 -2.48 3.75 0.12
C THR A 35 -3.81 3.07 0.41
N ARG A 36 -4.62 2.85 -0.64
CA ARG A 36 -5.84 2.04 -0.55
C ARG A 36 -5.61 0.67 -1.16
N ILE A 37 -6.05 -0.35 -0.44
CA ILE A 37 -5.89 -1.77 -0.79
C ILE A 37 -7.24 -2.44 -0.55
N PHE A 38 -7.70 -3.30 -1.46
CA PHE A 38 -8.91 -4.08 -1.25
C PHE A 38 -8.76 -5.04 -0.06
N LEU A 39 -9.81 -5.13 0.76
CA LEU A 39 -9.74 -5.87 2.03
C LEU A 39 -9.49 -7.36 1.84
N ASP A 40 -10.13 -7.97 0.86
CA ASP A 40 -9.99 -9.41 0.55
C ASP A 40 -8.56 -9.75 0.09
N ASP A 41 -7.96 -8.93 -0.77
CA ASP A 41 -6.58 -9.10 -1.22
C ASP A 41 -5.59 -8.87 -0.07
N LEU A 42 -5.84 -7.85 0.75
CA LEU A 42 -4.98 -7.55 1.89
C LEU A 42 -5.05 -8.64 2.96
N GLU A 43 -6.23 -9.20 3.21
CA GLU A 43 -6.41 -10.32 4.15
C GLU A 43 -5.55 -11.52 3.74
N LEU A 44 -5.60 -11.92 2.46
CA LEU A 44 -4.76 -13.00 1.93
C LEU A 44 -3.27 -12.70 2.10
N ALA A 45 -2.85 -11.46 1.86
CA ALA A 45 -1.47 -11.06 2.05
C ALA A 45 -1.03 -11.12 3.51
N LEU A 46 -1.87 -10.64 4.44
CA LEU A 46 -1.58 -10.68 5.87
C LEU A 46 -1.60 -12.09 6.44
N GLN A 47 -2.50 -12.96 5.96
CA GLN A 47 -2.51 -14.39 6.29
C GLN A 47 -1.19 -15.05 5.88
N SER A 48 -0.76 -14.83 4.64
CA SER A 48 0.52 -15.34 4.12
C SER A 48 1.71 -14.79 4.89
N TYR A 49 1.70 -13.50 5.18
CA TYR A 49 2.80 -12.80 5.86
C TYR A 49 2.96 -13.21 7.32
N SER A 50 1.85 -13.37 8.05
CA SER A 50 1.84 -13.76 9.46
C SER A 50 1.94 -15.25 9.68
N GLY A 51 1.60 -16.08 8.67
CA GLY A 51 1.44 -17.52 8.81
C GLY A 51 0.15 -17.93 9.53
N ASP A 52 -0.77 -17.01 9.78
CA ASP A 52 -2.07 -17.27 10.38
C ASP A 52 -3.17 -17.30 9.30
N GLU A 53 -3.45 -18.47 8.76
CA GLU A 53 -4.49 -18.69 7.74
C GLU A 53 -5.93 -18.36 8.23
N LYS A 54 -6.10 -18.12 9.53
CA LYS A 54 -7.40 -17.76 10.15
C LYS A 54 -7.46 -16.27 10.50
N LEU A 55 -6.49 -15.47 10.08
CA LEU A 55 -6.56 -14.04 10.24
C LEU A 55 -7.78 -13.53 9.48
N ASP A 56 -8.67 -12.85 10.21
CA ASP A 56 -9.85 -12.18 9.67
C ASP A 56 -9.64 -10.69 9.89
N ILE A 57 -9.49 -9.95 8.80
CA ILE A 57 -9.18 -8.50 8.82
C ILE A 57 -10.34 -7.68 9.41
N MET A 58 -11.56 -8.26 9.45
CA MET A 58 -12.76 -7.64 10.00
C MET A 58 -12.98 -7.97 11.50
N ASP A 59 -12.13 -8.80 12.10
CA ASP A 59 -12.23 -9.14 13.53
C ASP A 59 -11.69 -7.99 14.39
N GLU A 60 -12.59 -7.12 14.82
CA GLU A 60 -12.27 -5.97 15.69
C GLU A 60 -11.56 -6.39 16.98
N SER A 61 -11.81 -7.59 17.49
CA SER A 61 -11.18 -8.09 18.72
C SER A 61 -9.69 -8.34 18.55
N LYS A 62 -9.23 -8.50 17.31
CA LYS A 62 -7.83 -8.73 16.94
C LYS A 62 -7.18 -7.51 16.29
N TRP A 63 -7.84 -6.36 16.29
CA TRP A 63 -7.35 -5.18 15.59
C TRP A 63 -5.91 -4.80 15.92
N GLU A 64 -5.51 -4.91 17.17
CA GLU A 64 -4.12 -4.62 17.59
C GLU A 64 -3.11 -5.52 16.87
N PHE A 65 -3.38 -6.83 16.81
CA PHE A 65 -2.54 -7.80 16.11
C PHE A 65 -2.53 -7.55 14.60
N ILE A 66 -3.70 -7.29 14.00
CA ILE A 66 -3.86 -6.99 12.58
C ILE A 66 -3.08 -5.73 12.23
N ASN A 67 -3.22 -4.67 13.02
CA ASN A 67 -2.57 -3.38 12.81
C ASN A 67 -1.04 -3.48 12.90
N GLN A 68 -0.51 -4.23 13.88
CA GLN A 68 0.93 -4.48 13.99
C GLN A 68 1.48 -5.33 12.83
N THR A 69 0.70 -6.29 12.35
CA THR A 69 1.07 -7.13 11.20
C THR A 69 1.08 -6.28 9.93
N LEU A 70 0.07 -5.44 9.74
CA LEU A 70 -0.05 -4.51 8.64
C LEU A 70 1.11 -3.50 8.60
N GLU A 71 1.48 -2.93 9.74
CA GLU A 71 2.64 -2.03 9.86
C GLU A 71 3.91 -2.71 9.33
N LYS A 72 4.25 -3.89 9.85
CA LYS A 72 5.44 -4.62 9.44
C LYS A 72 5.41 -4.96 7.95
N TYR A 73 4.27 -5.42 7.46
CA TYR A 73 4.04 -5.74 6.07
C TYR A 73 4.29 -4.53 5.16
N LEU A 74 3.66 -3.39 5.44
CA LEU A 74 3.79 -2.19 4.63
C LEU A 74 5.22 -1.62 4.64
N LEU A 75 5.88 -1.60 5.80
CA LEU A 75 7.26 -1.10 5.91
C LEU A 75 8.28 -2.01 5.21
N GLU A 76 7.96 -3.28 4.97
CA GLU A 76 8.75 -4.18 4.15
C GLU A 76 8.48 -3.99 2.65
N LYS A 77 7.20 -3.82 2.27
CA LYS A 77 6.78 -3.79 0.85
C LYS A 77 7.00 -2.44 0.18
N VAL A 78 7.01 -1.35 0.96
CA VAL A 78 7.19 0.01 0.44
C VAL A 78 8.53 0.56 0.89
N VAL A 79 9.38 0.93 -0.08
CA VAL A 79 10.68 1.54 0.19
C VAL A 79 10.80 2.83 -0.59
N MET A 80 11.27 3.87 0.07
CA MET A 80 11.54 5.16 -0.57
C MET A 80 13.00 5.55 -0.37
N LYS A 81 13.64 6.09 -1.43
CA LYS A 81 15.02 6.57 -1.38
C LYS A 81 15.11 8.00 -1.88
N ASP A 82 16.03 8.76 -1.31
CA ASP A 82 16.33 10.10 -1.79
C ASP A 82 17.11 10.08 -3.13
N GLY A 83 17.31 11.24 -3.74
CA GLY A 83 18.06 11.38 -5.00
C GLY A 83 19.55 10.99 -4.93
N LYS A 84 20.03 10.59 -3.75
CA LYS A 84 21.38 10.03 -3.55
C LYS A 84 21.35 8.53 -3.28
N GLY A 85 20.17 7.90 -3.39
CA GLY A 85 19.98 6.47 -3.16
C GLY A 85 19.92 6.05 -1.68
N ARG A 86 19.84 7.00 -0.73
CA ARG A 86 19.73 6.70 0.70
C ARG A 86 18.28 6.43 1.07
N ASN A 87 18.02 5.40 1.85
CA ASN A 87 16.68 5.11 2.32
C ASN A 87 16.14 6.24 3.20
N TYR A 88 14.90 6.64 2.93
CA TYR A 88 14.08 7.35 3.89
C TYR A 88 13.60 6.39 4.98
N THR A 89 13.45 6.91 6.19
CA THR A 89 12.79 6.18 7.27
C THR A 89 11.29 6.40 7.15
N LEU A 90 10.57 5.43 6.59
CA LEU A 90 9.12 5.41 6.60
C LEU A 90 8.62 5.08 8.00
N GLN A 91 7.58 5.79 8.42
CA GLN A 91 6.86 5.56 9.67
C GLN A 91 5.42 5.19 9.33
N TYR A 92 4.91 4.17 9.99
CA TYR A 92 3.50 3.84 9.91
C TYR A 92 2.70 4.77 10.82
N VAL A 93 1.67 5.40 10.29
CA VAL A 93 0.83 6.36 11.01
C VAL A 93 -0.46 5.68 11.50
N GLY A 94 -0.99 4.75 10.72
CA GLY A 94 -2.21 4.03 11.04
C GLY A 94 -2.93 3.53 9.80
N ALA A 95 -4.08 2.90 10.02
CA ALA A 95 -4.99 2.47 8.97
C ALA A 95 -6.43 2.59 9.41
N GLU A 96 -7.34 2.65 8.44
CA GLU A 96 -8.78 2.63 8.66
C GLU A 96 -9.49 1.88 7.53
N ILE A 97 -10.62 1.26 7.85
CA ILE A 97 -11.47 0.58 6.89
C ILE A 97 -12.54 1.55 6.40
N GLU A 98 -12.65 1.69 5.09
CA GLU A 98 -13.73 2.42 4.43
C GLU A 98 -14.32 1.55 3.32
N GLU A 99 -15.57 1.14 3.48
CA GLU A 99 -16.27 0.23 2.56
C GLU A 99 -15.49 -1.10 2.37
N GLU A 100 -14.99 -1.35 1.17
CA GLU A 100 -14.28 -2.60 0.80
C GLU A 100 -12.75 -2.41 0.74
N VAL A 101 -12.24 -1.29 1.25
CA VAL A 101 -10.80 -0.97 1.20
C VAL A 101 -10.24 -0.64 2.58
N MET A 102 -8.95 -0.95 2.74
CA MET A 102 -8.11 -0.45 3.82
C MET A 102 -7.34 0.75 3.32
N TRP A 103 -7.52 1.89 3.98
CA TRP A 103 -6.65 3.04 3.87
C TRP A 103 -5.48 2.90 4.83
N CYS A 104 -4.28 2.94 4.30
CA CYS A 104 -3.03 2.81 5.05
C CYS A 104 -2.23 4.10 4.93
N TYR A 105 -1.72 4.60 6.05
CA TYR A 105 -1.00 5.88 6.11
C TYR A 105 0.43 5.69 6.56
N LEU A 106 1.37 6.19 5.74
CA LEU A 106 2.80 6.22 6.04
C LEU A 106 3.33 7.65 5.93
N GLU A 107 4.40 7.97 6.61
CA GLU A 107 5.03 9.28 6.58
C GLU A 107 6.55 9.19 6.62
N VAL A 108 7.21 10.11 5.91
CA VAL A 108 8.64 10.40 6.04
C VAL A 108 8.80 11.81 6.55
N GLU A 109 9.41 11.96 7.70
CA GLU A 109 9.71 13.27 8.29
C GLU A 109 11.09 13.82 7.88
N LYS A 110 11.29 15.13 8.14
CA LYS A 110 12.57 15.84 7.98
C LYS A 110 13.11 15.87 6.56
N VAL A 111 12.23 15.85 5.58
CA VAL A 111 12.58 16.02 4.15
C VAL A 111 12.78 17.50 3.86
N LYS A 112 14.01 17.98 4.05
CA LYS A 112 14.34 19.42 3.90
C LYS A 112 14.31 19.90 2.47
N LYS A 113 14.63 19.04 1.51
CA LYS A 113 14.67 19.36 0.08
C LYS A 113 14.31 18.12 -0.72
N LEU A 114 13.35 18.28 -1.60
CA LEU A 114 12.94 17.26 -2.55
C LEU A 114 13.49 17.62 -3.94
N GLN A 115 14.25 16.71 -4.55
CA GLN A 115 14.69 16.81 -5.95
C GLN A 115 14.26 15.57 -6.73
N SER A 116 14.56 14.41 -6.19
CA SER A 116 14.04 13.14 -6.70
C SER A 116 13.79 12.16 -5.56
N VAL A 117 12.86 11.24 -5.80
CA VAL A 117 12.54 10.13 -4.90
C VAL A 117 12.36 8.88 -5.73
N THR A 118 13.06 7.82 -5.37
CA THR A 118 12.81 6.49 -5.90
C THR A 118 11.82 5.78 -5.00
N VAL A 119 10.70 5.32 -5.55
CA VAL A 119 9.66 4.58 -4.85
C VAL A 119 9.66 3.15 -5.32
N THR A 120 9.79 2.20 -4.41
CA THR A 120 9.56 0.78 -4.63
C THR A 120 8.26 0.39 -3.93
N ASN A 121 7.37 -0.29 -4.64
CA ASN A 121 6.12 -0.79 -4.09
C ASN A 121 5.89 -2.24 -4.55
N LYS A 122 5.89 -3.18 -3.60
CA LYS A 122 5.70 -4.62 -3.81
C LYS A 122 4.45 -5.16 -3.09
N ILE A 123 3.53 -4.26 -2.73
CA ILE A 123 2.29 -4.66 -2.06
C ILE A 123 1.57 -5.70 -2.94
N LEU A 124 1.13 -6.80 -2.34
CA LEU A 124 0.38 -7.92 -2.94
C LEU A 124 1.08 -8.72 -4.04
N HIS A 125 2.35 -8.45 -4.35
CA HIS A 125 3.07 -9.21 -5.39
C HIS A 125 3.26 -10.69 -5.04
N GLU A 126 3.25 -11.05 -3.75
CA GLU A 126 3.30 -12.44 -3.29
C GLU A 126 1.96 -13.18 -3.41
N VAL A 127 0.86 -12.44 -3.54
CA VAL A 127 -0.50 -13.01 -3.66
C VAL A 127 -0.92 -13.10 -5.12
N TRP A 128 -0.66 -12.04 -5.90
CA TRP A 128 -1.15 -11.92 -7.25
C TRP A 128 -0.03 -11.60 -8.24
N ALA A 129 0.16 -12.46 -9.25
CA ALA A 129 1.17 -12.27 -10.28
C ALA A 129 0.86 -11.08 -11.23
N ASP A 130 -0.42 -10.70 -11.32
CA ASP A 130 -0.94 -9.60 -12.12
C ASP A 130 -1.25 -8.34 -11.31
N GLN A 131 -0.76 -8.26 -10.06
CA GLN A 131 -0.90 -7.09 -9.21
C GLN A 131 -0.30 -5.84 -9.86
N GLU A 132 -1.07 -4.76 -9.83
CA GLU A 132 -0.64 -3.43 -10.24
C GLU A 132 -0.70 -2.45 -9.06
N ASN A 133 0.39 -1.76 -8.80
CA ASN A 133 0.47 -0.73 -7.77
C ASN A 133 0.58 0.64 -8.47
N LEU A 134 -0.53 1.39 -8.48
CA LEU A 134 -0.56 2.74 -9.03
C LEU A 134 -0.01 3.73 -8.02
N VAL A 135 0.91 4.57 -8.44
CA VAL A 135 1.52 5.60 -7.58
C VAL A 135 1.31 6.96 -8.22
N HIS A 136 0.70 7.87 -7.46
CA HIS A 136 0.54 9.29 -7.82
C HIS A 136 1.36 10.13 -6.85
N PHE A 137 2.42 10.76 -7.33
CA PHE A 137 3.28 11.59 -6.48
C PHE A 137 3.06 13.08 -6.80
N ARG A 138 2.58 13.81 -5.80
CA ARG A 138 2.31 15.27 -5.85
C ARG A 138 3.42 16.04 -5.16
N ALA A 139 4.08 16.93 -5.88
CA ALA A 139 5.03 17.90 -5.32
C ALA A 139 5.09 19.13 -6.21
N PHE A 140 5.26 20.33 -5.62
CA PHE A 140 5.43 21.61 -6.33
C PHE A 140 4.34 21.85 -7.41
N ASP A 141 3.07 21.61 -7.05
CA ASP A 141 1.90 21.73 -7.94
C ASP A 141 1.92 20.82 -9.19
N GLN A 142 2.82 19.85 -9.21
CA GLN A 142 2.89 18.81 -10.23
C GLN A 142 2.46 17.46 -9.68
N VAL A 143 1.80 16.66 -10.53
CA VAL A 143 1.48 15.26 -10.27
C VAL A 143 2.23 14.41 -11.27
N LYS A 144 2.98 13.44 -10.78
CA LYS A 144 3.61 12.39 -11.59
C LYS A 144 3.05 11.04 -11.19
N SER A 145 2.82 10.19 -12.17
CA SER A 145 2.20 8.88 -11.94
C SER A 145 3.03 7.77 -12.53
N ALA A 146 3.02 6.63 -11.85
CA ALA A 146 3.64 5.40 -12.33
C ALA A 146 2.73 4.21 -12.05
N ARG A 147 2.88 3.16 -12.84
CA ARG A 147 2.28 1.86 -12.64
C ARG A 147 3.41 0.88 -12.36
N LEU A 148 3.44 0.34 -11.15
CA LEU A 148 4.43 -0.63 -10.69
C LEU A 148 3.80 -2.02 -10.68
N PHE A 149 4.52 -3.01 -11.14
CA PHE A 149 4.05 -4.39 -11.27
C PHE A 149 5.23 -5.35 -11.14
N PHE A 150 4.95 -6.64 -11.10
CA PHE A 150 6.00 -7.65 -10.96
C PHE A 150 7.03 -7.55 -12.11
N GLY A 151 8.30 -7.36 -11.74
CA GLY A 151 9.40 -7.11 -12.68
C GLY A 151 9.69 -5.62 -12.93
N GLN A 152 8.79 -4.71 -12.54
CA GLN A 152 8.99 -3.26 -12.57
C GLN A 152 8.39 -2.63 -11.30
N GLU A 153 8.95 -2.97 -10.15
CA GLU A 153 8.43 -2.56 -8.84
C GLU A 153 8.91 -1.18 -8.38
N THR A 154 9.73 -0.50 -9.20
CA THR A 154 10.44 0.72 -8.79
C THR A 154 10.34 1.80 -9.86
N GLU A 155 10.08 3.04 -9.43
CA GLU A 155 10.08 4.23 -10.29
C GLU A 155 10.79 5.40 -9.60
N GLU A 156 11.49 6.23 -10.39
CA GLU A 156 12.09 7.49 -9.92
C GLU A 156 11.24 8.68 -10.33
N PHE A 157 10.78 9.42 -9.35
CA PHE A 157 10.07 10.69 -9.53
C PHE A 157 11.05 11.84 -9.29
N SER A 158 11.20 12.75 -10.27
CA SER A 158 12.13 13.88 -10.17
C SER A 158 11.45 15.19 -10.52
N TRP A 159 11.81 16.26 -9.81
CA TRP A 159 11.32 17.62 -10.03
C TRP A 159 12.50 18.55 -10.28
N LYS A 160 12.32 19.41 -11.27
CA LYS A 160 13.32 20.42 -11.67
C LYS A 160 13.05 21.73 -10.95
#